data_e8bf0c80b7d220893c2d07896baefc17
#
_entry.id   e8bf0c80b7d220893c2d07896baefc17
#
_cell.length_a   1.000
_cell.length_b   1.000
_cell.length_c   1.000
_cell.angle_alpha   90.00
_cell.angle_beta   90.00
_cell.angle_gamma   90.00
#
_symmetry.space_group_name_H-M   'P 1'
#
loop_
_entity.id
_entity.type
_entity.pdbx_description
1 polymer ?
#
loop_
_entity_poly.entity_id
_entity_poly.type
_entity_poly.pdbx_seq_one_letter_code
_entity_poly.pdbx_strand_id
1 'polypeptide(L)'
;MRSIPCKPRIALVDGNNFYVSCERVFRPDLIGKPVGVLSNNDGIFVARSQEVKDLGIKMGTPVFQVRHLIERHKIHLFSSHFALYADMSARVMSVLEQFAPSTEVYSIDEAFLDLTGICDQDPIAYGQRIKKSVFRSTGIPVCVGMGPTKTLAKLANFAAKKWKQTGGVLDLSDLMRREKLMRIVPVDEVWGIGSRTAARLNRLGIHTVWDLAKQQPDRIQDQFNVVVARTVMELNGIACLELEEITPDKQQIVCSRSFSRRLTEYQELSEALAAFCSRAAEKLRVQNSVTGYITIFLRTNLFNPKEPQYQRAASARLHAATQDTRVIIGVANRLLKEVFREGYNYQKCGVQLSHIQPATLPEQMDLFDREAFAHTESEKLMQAMDRINRRFPKGIAIAAAGFDQDWRPKAERISKRYTTDWQELVVVKAN
;
A
#
# COMPACT_ATOMS: atom_id res chain seq x y z
N MET A 1 36.11 -12.91 -27.63
CA MET A 1 35.29 -13.72 -26.70
C MET A 1 33.85 -13.25 -26.85
N ARG A 2 32.95 -14.07 -27.39
CA ARG A 2 31.52 -13.74 -27.40
C ARG A 2 31.05 -13.87 -25.96
N SER A 3 30.64 -12.76 -25.33
CA SER A 3 30.04 -12.77 -24.01
C SER A 3 28.78 -13.65 -24.06
N ILE A 4 28.73 -14.71 -23.27
CA ILE A 4 27.51 -15.50 -23.08
C ILE A 4 26.46 -14.51 -22.54
N PRO A 5 25.31 -14.38 -23.20
CA PRO A 5 24.29 -13.46 -22.73
C PRO A 5 23.86 -13.88 -21.32
N CYS A 6 24.02 -12.96 -20.38
CA CYS A 6 23.65 -13.18 -18.98
C CYS A 6 22.15 -13.46 -18.91
N LYS A 7 21.76 -14.53 -18.23
CA LYS A 7 20.32 -14.86 -18.08
C LYS A 7 19.67 -13.86 -17.14
N PRO A 8 18.54 -13.26 -17.53
CA PRO A 8 17.82 -12.33 -16.65
C PRO A 8 17.49 -13.01 -15.33
N ARG A 9 17.71 -12.30 -14.23
CA ARG A 9 17.38 -12.77 -12.89
C ARG A 9 16.87 -11.64 -12.02
N ILE A 10 15.60 -11.70 -11.72
CA ILE A 10 14.92 -10.77 -10.80
C ILE A 10 14.72 -11.48 -9.47
N ALA A 11 15.09 -10.84 -8.38
CA ALA A 11 14.75 -11.30 -7.04
C ALA A 11 13.64 -10.43 -6.45
N LEU A 12 12.68 -11.05 -5.76
CA LEU A 12 11.77 -10.39 -4.84
C LEU A 12 12.23 -10.67 -3.42
N VAL A 13 12.47 -9.63 -2.66
CA VAL A 13 12.70 -9.71 -1.21
C VAL A 13 11.47 -9.16 -0.50
N ASP A 14 10.93 -9.93 0.46
CA ASP A 14 9.66 -9.61 1.11
C ASP A 14 9.76 -9.88 2.62
N GLY A 15 9.38 -8.86 3.42
CA GLY A 15 9.38 -8.90 4.87
C GLY A 15 8.30 -9.82 5.45
N ASN A 16 8.71 -10.86 6.18
CA ASN A 16 7.78 -11.81 6.77
C ASN A 16 6.94 -11.17 7.87
N ASN A 17 5.60 -11.15 7.68
CA ASN A 17 4.66 -10.54 8.64
C ASN A 17 5.10 -9.13 9.06
N PHE A 18 5.49 -8.30 8.11
CA PHE A 18 6.32 -7.10 8.28
C PHE A 18 5.91 -6.23 9.48
N TYR A 19 4.65 -5.79 9.59
CA TYR A 19 4.22 -4.94 10.70
C TYR A 19 4.40 -5.61 12.06
N VAL A 20 4.09 -6.91 12.17
CA VAL A 20 4.34 -7.67 13.40
C VAL A 20 5.83 -7.77 13.68
N SER A 21 6.64 -7.98 12.65
CA SER A 21 8.10 -8.05 12.79
C SER A 21 8.69 -6.72 13.25
N CYS A 22 8.18 -5.57 12.75
CA CYS A 22 8.56 -4.26 13.24
C CYS A 22 8.28 -4.10 14.74
N GLU A 23 7.11 -4.52 15.22
CA GLU A 23 6.78 -4.47 16.65
C GLU A 23 7.70 -5.40 17.48
N ARG A 24 8.01 -6.59 16.98
CA ARG A 24 8.88 -7.56 17.66
C ARG A 24 10.34 -7.12 17.76
N VAL A 25 10.84 -6.28 16.85
CA VAL A 25 12.19 -5.69 16.94
C VAL A 25 12.36 -4.95 18.26
N PHE A 26 11.35 -4.19 18.70
CA PHE A 26 11.35 -3.39 19.94
C PHE A 26 10.72 -4.11 21.13
N ARG A 27 10.07 -5.24 20.89
CA ARG A 27 9.42 -6.10 21.88
C ARG A 27 9.83 -7.57 21.65
N PRO A 28 11.12 -7.91 21.91
CA PRO A 28 11.63 -9.27 21.71
C PRO A 28 10.93 -10.30 22.62
N ASP A 29 10.32 -9.87 23.72
CA ASP A 29 9.47 -10.70 24.57
C ASP A 29 8.22 -11.26 23.87
N LEU A 30 7.87 -10.74 22.69
CA LEU A 30 6.75 -11.18 21.86
C LEU A 30 7.16 -12.19 20.77
N ILE A 31 8.43 -12.55 20.67
CA ILE A 31 8.87 -13.59 19.75
C ILE A 31 8.24 -14.93 20.17
N GLY A 32 7.62 -15.63 19.21
CA GLY A 32 6.90 -16.88 19.47
C GLY A 32 5.53 -16.74 20.12
N LYS A 33 5.08 -15.52 20.45
CA LYS A 33 3.73 -15.26 20.96
C LYS A 33 2.80 -14.79 19.84
N PRO A 34 1.47 -15.04 19.95
CA PRO A 34 0.51 -14.55 18.98
C PRO A 34 0.39 -13.03 19.01
N VAL A 35 0.67 -12.38 17.88
CA VAL A 35 0.63 -10.92 17.72
C VAL A 35 -0.16 -10.55 16.48
N GLY A 36 -1.04 -9.56 16.60
CA GLY A 36 -1.82 -8.97 15.52
C GLY A 36 -1.67 -7.47 15.45
N VAL A 37 -1.62 -6.93 14.24
CA VAL A 37 -1.69 -5.48 14.00
C VAL A 37 -3.02 -5.16 13.35
N LEU A 38 -3.67 -4.11 13.84
CA LEU A 38 -5.03 -3.72 13.50
C LEU A 38 -5.03 -2.50 12.56
N SER A 39 -6.08 -2.39 11.76
CA SER A 39 -6.34 -1.23 10.90
C SER A 39 -6.78 -0.01 11.69
N ASN A 40 -7.09 1.09 11.00
CA ASN A 40 -7.73 2.26 11.58
C ASN A 40 -8.96 1.86 12.41
N ASN A 41 -9.19 2.54 13.54
CA ASN A 41 -10.22 2.24 14.54
C ASN A 41 -10.07 0.86 15.20
N ASP A 42 -8.89 0.26 15.15
CA ASP A 42 -8.62 -1.08 15.68
C ASP A 42 -9.65 -2.15 15.27
N GLY A 43 -10.21 -1.97 14.05
CA GLY A 43 -11.40 -2.70 13.63
C GLY A 43 -11.15 -4.08 13.03
N ILE A 44 -10.08 -4.25 12.24
CA ILE A 44 -9.76 -5.49 11.52
C ILE A 44 -8.27 -5.80 11.56
N PHE A 45 -7.90 -7.07 11.43
CA PHE A 45 -6.51 -7.50 11.30
C PHE A 45 -5.93 -7.12 9.94
N VAL A 46 -4.83 -6.35 9.91
CA VAL A 46 -4.05 -6.01 8.69
C VAL A 46 -2.71 -6.73 8.64
N ALA A 47 -2.16 -7.15 9.79
CA ALA A 47 -1.02 -8.06 9.83
C ALA A 47 -1.17 -9.04 11.00
N ARG A 48 -0.57 -10.21 10.87
CA ARG A 48 -0.69 -11.31 11.82
C ARG A 48 0.62 -12.07 11.86
N SER A 49 1.04 -12.44 13.08
CA SER A 49 2.12 -13.40 13.27
C SER A 49 1.73 -14.80 12.77
N GLN A 50 2.69 -15.69 12.64
CA GLN A 50 2.41 -17.07 12.21
C GLN A 50 1.49 -17.76 13.22
N GLU A 51 1.71 -17.54 14.51
CA GLU A 51 0.90 -18.10 15.59
C GLU A 51 -0.58 -17.67 15.48
N VAL A 52 -0.86 -16.43 15.07
CA VAL A 52 -2.24 -15.97 14.83
C VAL A 52 -2.84 -16.58 13.55
N LYS A 53 -2.02 -16.80 12.52
CA LYS A 53 -2.47 -17.50 11.29
C LYS A 53 -2.83 -18.96 11.59
N ASP A 54 -2.05 -19.62 12.43
CA ASP A 54 -2.27 -21.03 12.84
C ASP A 54 -3.55 -21.20 13.66
N LEU A 55 -4.03 -20.13 14.33
CA LEU A 55 -5.35 -20.09 14.97
C LEU A 55 -6.52 -19.89 13.97
N GLY A 56 -6.24 -19.82 12.66
CA GLY A 56 -7.26 -19.68 11.61
C GLY A 56 -7.78 -18.25 11.40
N ILE A 57 -7.21 -17.24 12.09
CA ILE A 57 -7.61 -15.84 11.91
C ILE A 57 -7.08 -15.32 10.57
N LYS A 58 -7.97 -14.94 9.64
CA LYS A 58 -7.63 -14.47 8.30
C LYS A 58 -7.37 -12.95 8.28
N MET A 59 -6.66 -12.47 7.25
CA MET A 59 -6.52 -11.02 7.00
C MET A 59 -7.91 -10.41 6.75
N GLY A 60 -8.13 -9.19 7.27
CA GLY A 60 -9.42 -8.53 7.18
C GLY A 60 -10.47 -9.03 8.17
N THR A 61 -10.17 -10.04 9.00
CA THR A 61 -11.12 -10.51 10.04
C THR A 61 -11.39 -9.37 11.03
N PRO A 62 -12.68 -9.04 11.28
CA PRO A 62 -13.05 -8.07 12.31
C PRO A 62 -12.70 -8.56 13.72
N VAL A 63 -12.14 -7.69 14.53
CA VAL A 63 -11.71 -7.98 15.91
C VAL A 63 -12.86 -8.53 16.75
N PHE A 64 -14.06 -7.95 16.61
CA PHE A 64 -15.23 -8.37 17.39
C PHE A 64 -15.65 -9.83 17.13
N GLN A 65 -15.40 -10.36 15.93
CA GLN A 65 -15.75 -11.74 15.57
C GLN A 65 -14.86 -12.79 16.25
N VAL A 66 -13.63 -12.39 16.59
CA VAL A 66 -12.62 -13.31 17.15
C VAL A 66 -12.20 -12.94 18.58
N ARG A 67 -13.00 -12.13 19.28
CA ARG A 67 -12.70 -11.69 20.65
C ARG A 67 -12.42 -12.86 21.59
N HIS A 68 -13.20 -13.92 21.51
CA HIS A 68 -13.03 -15.15 22.29
C HIS A 68 -11.65 -15.82 22.05
N LEU A 69 -11.14 -15.80 20.81
CA LEU A 69 -9.80 -16.32 20.50
C LEU A 69 -8.71 -15.41 21.04
N ILE A 70 -8.91 -14.08 20.95
CA ILE A 70 -7.97 -13.08 21.47
C ILE A 70 -7.77 -13.28 22.98
N GLU A 71 -8.85 -13.41 23.72
CA GLU A 71 -8.82 -13.61 25.18
C GLU A 71 -8.22 -14.98 25.55
N ARG A 72 -8.72 -16.07 24.92
CA ARG A 72 -8.27 -17.43 25.18
C ARG A 72 -6.78 -17.64 24.93
N HIS A 73 -6.26 -17.09 23.81
CA HIS A 73 -4.88 -17.28 23.40
C HIS A 73 -3.96 -16.10 23.76
N LYS A 74 -4.49 -15.12 24.50
CA LYS A 74 -3.74 -13.91 24.92
C LYS A 74 -3.04 -13.24 23.76
N ILE A 75 -3.77 -13.02 22.64
CA ILE A 75 -3.21 -12.40 21.45
C ILE A 75 -2.86 -10.94 21.76
N HIS A 76 -1.59 -10.58 21.55
CA HIS A 76 -1.13 -9.19 21.67
C HIS A 76 -1.57 -8.39 20.46
N LEU A 77 -2.28 -7.29 20.68
CA LEU A 77 -2.80 -6.42 19.61
C LEU A 77 -2.11 -5.08 19.62
N PHE A 78 -1.74 -4.60 18.44
CA PHE A 78 -1.23 -3.26 18.19
C PHE A 78 -2.11 -2.53 17.21
N SER A 79 -2.30 -1.21 17.37
CA SER A 79 -2.79 -0.33 16.31
C SER A 79 -1.69 -0.15 15.25
N SER A 80 -2.05 0.09 13.99
CA SER A 80 -1.07 0.36 12.94
C SER A 80 -0.23 1.61 13.24
N HIS A 81 1.07 1.45 13.39
CA HIS A 81 2.04 2.50 13.61
C HIS A 81 2.82 2.83 12.33
N PHE A 82 2.15 3.48 11.37
CA PHE A 82 2.70 3.69 10.03
C PHE A 82 4.04 4.45 10.00
N ALA A 83 4.30 5.36 10.95
CA ALA A 83 5.58 6.07 11.03
C ALA A 83 6.74 5.11 11.36
N LEU A 84 6.55 4.23 12.34
CA LEU A 84 7.51 3.19 12.69
C LEU A 84 7.73 2.22 11.51
N TYR A 85 6.66 1.77 10.86
CA TYR A 85 6.78 0.82 9.76
C TYR A 85 7.45 1.43 8.53
N ALA A 86 7.22 2.71 8.25
CA ALA A 86 7.88 3.42 7.17
C ALA A 86 9.40 3.58 7.42
N ASP A 87 9.81 3.90 8.65
CA ASP A 87 11.22 3.99 9.01
C ASP A 87 11.91 2.63 8.93
N MET A 88 11.29 1.57 9.45
CA MET A 88 11.82 0.21 9.35
C MET A 88 11.91 -0.28 7.90
N SER A 89 10.94 0.09 7.07
CA SER A 89 10.96 -0.15 5.63
C SER A 89 12.16 0.52 4.97
N ALA A 90 12.34 1.83 5.21
CA ALA A 90 13.48 2.56 4.66
C ALA A 90 14.82 1.92 5.01
N ARG A 91 14.98 1.44 6.25
CA ARG A 91 16.20 0.71 6.68
C ARG A 91 16.38 -0.60 5.93
N VAL A 92 15.31 -1.37 5.74
CA VAL A 92 15.36 -2.61 4.93
C VAL A 92 15.77 -2.29 3.50
N MET A 93 15.13 -1.28 2.86
CA MET A 93 15.44 -0.90 1.48
C MET A 93 16.89 -0.43 1.33
N SER A 94 17.42 0.37 2.25
CA SER A 94 18.83 0.80 2.24
C SER A 94 19.84 -0.36 2.37
N VAL A 95 19.47 -1.43 3.05
CA VAL A 95 20.29 -2.65 3.05
C VAL A 95 20.21 -3.37 1.71
N LEU A 96 19.01 -3.44 1.10
CA LEU A 96 18.80 -4.14 -0.18
C LEU A 96 19.51 -3.46 -1.34
N GLU A 97 19.57 -2.13 -1.37
CA GLU A 97 20.31 -1.34 -2.38
C GLU A 97 21.80 -1.72 -2.49
N GLN A 98 22.37 -2.31 -1.44
CA GLN A 98 23.78 -2.78 -1.46
C GLN A 98 23.98 -4.11 -2.23
N PHE A 99 22.89 -4.79 -2.61
CA PHE A 99 22.94 -6.11 -3.23
C PHE A 99 22.66 -6.13 -4.72
N ALA A 100 22.17 -5.03 -5.28
CA ALA A 100 21.85 -4.94 -6.70
C ALA A 100 22.09 -3.51 -7.23
N PRO A 101 22.48 -3.35 -8.48
CA PRO A 101 22.66 -2.04 -9.10
C PRO A 101 21.32 -1.35 -9.33
N SER A 102 20.23 -2.13 -9.47
CA SER A 102 18.89 -1.65 -9.75
C SER A 102 17.90 -2.27 -8.78
N THR A 103 17.13 -1.42 -8.10
CA THR A 103 16.17 -1.82 -7.07
C THR A 103 14.87 -1.05 -7.25
N GLU A 104 13.75 -1.78 -7.29
CA GLU A 104 12.40 -1.22 -7.27
C GLU A 104 11.77 -1.45 -5.89
N VAL A 105 11.44 -0.38 -5.18
CA VAL A 105 10.62 -0.45 -3.96
C VAL A 105 9.16 -0.63 -4.36
N TYR A 106 8.70 -1.88 -4.38
CA TYR A 106 7.35 -2.22 -4.82
C TYR A 106 6.28 -1.92 -3.77
N SER A 107 6.58 -2.17 -2.50
CA SER A 107 5.69 -1.86 -1.37
C SER A 107 6.49 -1.50 -0.11
N ILE A 108 5.79 -1.32 1.01
CA ILE A 108 6.44 -1.04 2.30
C ILE A 108 7.30 -2.19 2.81
N ASP A 109 7.06 -3.41 2.34
CA ASP A 109 7.70 -4.65 2.79
C ASP A 109 8.31 -5.49 1.67
N GLU A 110 8.18 -5.06 0.39
CA GLU A 110 8.66 -5.79 -0.77
C GLU A 110 9.52 -4.91 -1.69
N ALA A 111 10.64 -5.46 -2.17
CA ALA A 111 11.45 -4.85 -3.20
C ALA A 111 11.88 -5.88 -4.25
N PHE A 112 11.90 -5.47 -5.52
CA PHE A 112 12.54 -6.21 -6.59
C PHE A 112 13.98 -5.74 -6.79
N LEU A 113 14.89 -6.70 -7.02
CA LEU A 113 16.31 -6.49 -7.27
C LEU A 113 16.68 -7.09 -8.61
N ASP A 114 17.43 -6.37 -9.44
CA ASP A 114 18.05 -6.96 -10.61
C ASP A 114 19.37 -7.65 -10.22
N LEU A 115 19.37 -8.96 -10.26
CA LEU A 115 20.55 -9.79 -9.97
C LEU A 115 21.17 -10.40 -11.24
N THR A 116 20.84 -9.87 -12.41
CA THR A 116 21.36 -10.34 -13.69
C THR A 116 22.89 -10.20 -13.71
N GLY A 117 23.57 -11.31 -13.92
CA GLY A 117 25.03 -11.36 -13.97
C GLY A 117 25.77 -11.31 -12.63
N ILE A 118 25.05 -11.15 -11.51
CA ILE A 118 25.69 -10.97 -10.20
C ILE A 118 25.86 -12.29 -9.43
N CYS A 119 24.90 -13.20 -9.53
CA CYS A 119 24.84 -14.41 -8.70
C CYS A 119 24.69 -15.70 -9.50
N ASP A 120 25.27 -15.75 -10.70
CA ASP A 120 25.06 -16.86 -11.65
C ASP A 120 25.61 -18.20 -11.14
N GLN A 121 26.67 -18.19 -10.30
CA GLN A 121 27.29 -19.41 -9.77
C GLN A 121 26.39 -20.06 -8.69
N ASP A 122 25.93 -19.29 -7.71
CA ASP A 122 25.07 -19.81 -6.62
C ASP A 122 24.01 -18.77 -6.18
N PRO A 123 22.87 -18.73 -6.87
CA PRO A 123 21.78 -17.82 -6.53
C PRO A 123 21.22 -18.06 -5.11
N ILE A 124 21.18 -19.31 -4.68
CA ILE A 124 20.62 -19.66 -3.36
C ILE A 124 21.51 -19.12 -2.25
N ALA A 125 22.84 -19.32 -2.33
CA ALA A 125 23.77 -18.74 -1.36
C ALA A 125 23.70 -17.21 -1.34
N TYR A 126 23.55 -16.58 -2.51
CA TYR A 126 23.37 -15.13 -2.59
C TYR A 126 22.09 -14.66 -1.91
N GLY A 127 20.96 -15.31 -2.18
CA GLY A 127 19.68 -15.05 -1.50
C GLY A 127 19.76 -15.24 0.02
N GLN A 128 20.50 -16.26 0.49
CA GLN A 128 20.74 -16.47 1.92
C GLN A 128 21.60 -15.35 2.53
N ARG A 129 22.56 -14.81 1.76
CA ARG A 129 23.38 -13.66 2.18
C ARG A 129 22.50 -12.42 2.34
N ILE A 130 21.61 -12.11 1.37
CA ILE A 130 20.63 -11.01 1.47
C ILE A 130 19.79 -11.19 2.74
N LYS A 131 19.19 -12.35 2.94
CA LYS A 131 18.33 -12.66 4.08
C LYS A 131 19.06 -12.45 5.42
N LYS A 132 20.29 -12.95 5.56
CA LYS A 132 21.10 -12.78 6.76
C LYS A 132 21.46 -11.32 7.01
N SER A 133 21.84 -10.58 5.96
CA SER A 133 22.24 -9.18 6.06
C SER A 133 21.07 -8.29 6.51
N VAL A 134 19.91 -8.45 5.88
CA VAL A 134 18.70 -7.70 6.28
C VAL A 134 18.34 -7.99 7.74
N PHE A 135 18.30 -9.25 8.13
CA PHE A 135 17.98 -9.63 9.51
C PHE A 135 18.99 -9.07 10.52
N ARG A 136 20.29 -9.19 10.22
CA ARG A 136 21.36 -8.66 11.09
C ARG A 136 21.28 -7.15 11.27
N SER A 137 20.98 -6.42 10.19
CA SER A 137 20.97 -4.94 10.21
C SER A 137 19.68 -4.34 10.74
N THR A 138 18.54 -5.02 10.58
CA THR A 138 17.22 -4.45 10.88
C THR A 138 16.38 -5.26 11.86
N GLY A 139 16.74 -6.50 12.13
CA GLY A 139 15.92 -7.44 12.90
C GLY A 139 14.70 -7.98 12.15
N ILE A 140 14.48 -7.58 10.90
CA ILE A 140 13.32 -7.99 10.08
C ILE A 140 13.66 -9.27 9.31
N PRO A 141 12.92 -10.38 9.54
CA PRO A 141 13.09 -11.59 8.75
C PRO A 141 12.47 -11.41 7.37
N VAL A 142 13.20 -11.83 6.32
CA VAL A 142 12.74 -11.75 4.94
C VAL A 142 12.81 -13.11 4.25
N CYS A 143 12.01 -13.29 3.18
CA CYS A 143 12.17 -14.36 2.21
C CYS A 143 12.61 -13.80 0.86
N VAL A 144 13.33 -14.61 0.09
CA VAL A 144 13.85 -14.22 -1.23
C VAL A 144 13.37 -15.21 -2.28
N GLY A 145 12.65 -14.72 -3.27
CA GLY A 145 12.24 -15.49 -4.44
C GLY A 145 12.92 -14.97 -5.69
N MET A 146 13.52 -15.83 -6.49
CA MET A 146 14.24 -15.45 -7.70
C MET A 146 13.66 -16.14 -8.94
N GLY A 147 13.72 -15.47 -10.07
CA GLY A 147 13.31 -16.00 -11.37
C GLY A 147 13.63 -15.06 -12.52
N PRO A 148 13.46 -15.49 -13.76
CA PRO A 148 13.73 -14.65 -14.94
C PRO A 148 12.79 -13.44 -15.09
N THR A 149 11.64 -13.43 -14.41
CA THR A 149 10.63 -12.39 -14.50
C THR A 149 10.09 -12.01 -13.11
N LYS A 150 9.46 -10.85 -12.97
CA LYS A 150 8.83 -10.42 -11.72
C LYS A 150 7.77 -11.40 -11.23
N THR A 151 6.93 -11.92 -12.13
CA THR A 151 5.90 -12.91 -11.77
C THR A 151 6.50 -14.21 -11.25
N LEU A 152 7.58 -14.68 -11.86
CA LEU A 152 8.30 -15.86 -11.38
C LEU A 152 9.01 -15.62 -10.04
N ALA A 153 9.59 -14.43 -9.84
CA ALA A 153 10.19 -14.05 -8.56
C ALA A 153 9.13 -14.02 -7.44
N LYS A 154 7.92 -13.50 -7.71
CA LYS A 154 6.80 -13.54 -6.76
C LYS A 154 6.33 -14.98 -6.47
N LEU A 155 6.22 -15.82 -7.48
CA LEU A 155 5.87 -17.23 -7.31
C LEU A 155 6.93 -17.97 -6.48
N ALA A 156 8.22 -17.69 -6.73
CA ALA A 156 9.31 -18.24 -5.93
C ALA A 156 9.25 -17.78 -4.48
N ASN A 157 8.96 -16.51 -4.24
CA ASN A 157 8.83 -15.95 -2.89
C ASN A 157 7.64 -16.55 -2.13
N PHE A 158 6.49 -16.73 -2.80
CA PHE A 158 5.34 -17.45 -2.23
C PHE A 158 5.77 -18.84 -1.74
N ALA A 159 6.47 -19.59 -2.57
CA ALA A 159 6.96 -20.92 -2.23
C ALA A 159 8.01 -20.88 -1.09
N ALA A 160 8.90 -19.90 -1.12
CA ALA A 160 9.92 -19.70 -0.08
C ALA A 160 9.30 -19.42 1.30
N LYS A 161 8.16 -18.72 1.34
CA LYS A 161 7.39 -18.47 2.57
C LYS A 161 6.62 -19.70 3.04
N LYS A 162 6.02 -20.45 2.11
CA LYS A 162 5.12 -21.56 2.41
C LYS A 162 5.85 -22.83 2.84
N TRP A 163 6.98 -23.16 2.21
CA TRP A 163 7.71 -24.42 2.46
C TRP A 163 9.02 -24.20 3.20
N LYS A 164 9.07 -24.64 4.45
CA LYS A 164 10.25 -24.50 5.33
C LYS A 164 11.53 -25.12 4.75
N GLN A 165 11.41 -26.16 3.91
CA GLN A 165 12.55 -26.83 3.24
C GLN A 165 13.37 -25.91 2.35
N THR A 166 12.79 -24.80 1.85
CA THR A 166 13.51 -23.80 1.03
C THR A 166 14.49 -22.96 1.85
N GLY A 167 14.41 -23.01 3.17
CA GLY A 167 15.17 -22.11 4.05
C GLY A 167 14.80 -20.62 3.86
N GLY A 168 13.64 -20.33 3.21
CA GLY A 168 13.18 -18.97 2.89
C GLY A 168 13.83 -18.37 1.65
N VAL A 169 14.49 -19.17 0.80
CA VAL A 169 15.08 -18.74 -0.47
C VAL A 169 14.75 -19.77 -1.55
N LEU A 170 14.28 -19.31 -2.71
CA LEU A 170 14.02 -20.19 -3.85
C LEU A 170 14.36 -19.48 -5.17
N ASP A 171 14.97 -20.21 -6.11
CA ASP A 171 15.23 -19.77 -7.48
C ASP A 171 14.47 -20.65 -8.49
N LEU A 172 13.68 -20.02 -9.37
CA LEU A 172 12.91 -20.63 -10.45
C LEU A 172 13.54 -20.41 -11.84
N SER A 173 14.83 -20.15 -11.93
CA SER A 173 15.54 -20.08 -13.21
C SER A 173 15.62 -21.44 -13.88
N ASP A 174 15.67 -22.54 -13.13
CA ASP A 174 15.61 -23.90 -13.63
C ASP A 174 14.20 -24.28 -14.07
N LEU A 175 14.07 -24.76 -15.32
CA LEU A 175 12.79 -25.08 -15.95
C LEU A 175 12.06 -26.26 -15.27
N MET A 176 12.78 -27.30 -14.85
CA MET A 176 12.19 -28.47 -14.22
C MET A 176 11.63 -28.13 -12.84
N ARG A 177 12.38 -27.34 -12.06
CA ARG A 177 11.94 -26.84 -10.75
C ARG A 177 10.72 -25.92 -10.90
N ARG A 178 10.74 -25.04 -11.91
CA ARG A 178 9.64 -24.12 -12.23
C ARG A 178 8.36 -24.90 -12.56
N GLU A 179 8.43 -25.87 -13.48
CA GLU A 179 7.30 -26.69 -13.86
C GLU A 179 6.75 -27.47 -12.67
N LYS A 180 7.63 -28.13 -11.90
CA LYS A 180 7.22 -28.87 -10.70
C LYS A 180 6.44 -28.01 -9.72
N LEU A 181 6.91 -26.77 -9.47
CA LEU A 181 6.24 -25.84 -8.59
C LEU A 181 4.88 -25.41 -9.17
N MET A 182 4.83 -25.05 -10.46
CA MET A 182 3.61 -24.56 -11.10
C MET A 182 2.48 -25.62 -11.10
N ARG A 183 2.81 -26.91 -11.16
CA ARG A 183 1.83 -28.00 -11.11
C ARG A 183 1.12 -28.15 -9.78
N ILE A 184 1.74 -27.69 -8.68
CA ILE A 184 1.19 -27.86 -7.32
C ILE A 184 0.61 -26.55 -6.74
N VAL A 185 0.91 -25.40 -7.34
CA VAL A 185 0.39 -24.10 -6.86
C VAL A 185 -0.93 -23.78 -7.57
N PRO A 186 -2.00 -23.48 -6.81
CA PRO A 186 -3.28 -23.05 -7.35
C PRO A 186 -3.16 -21.72 -8.11
N VAL A 187 -4.02 -21.52 -9.12
CA VAL A 187 -3.98 -20.35 -10.01
C VAL A 187 -4.31 -19.03 -9.29
N ASP A 188 -5.06 -19.06 -8.21
CA ASP A 188 -5.40 -17.90 -7.39
C ASP A 188 -4.24 -17.35 -6.54
N GLU A 189 -3.14 -18.11 -6.43
CA GLU A 189 -1.90 -17.65 -5.78
C GLU A 189 -0.96 -16.92 -6.76
N VAL A 190 -1.33 -16.82 -8.04
CA VAL A 190 -0.55 -16.06 -9.04
C VAL A 190 -0.74 -14.57 -8.83
N TRP A 191 0.36 -13.83 -8.82
CA TRP A 191 0.33 -12.37 -8.74
C TRP A 191 -0.54 -11.76 -9.85
N GLY A 192 -1.49 -10.89 -9.48
CA GLY A 192 -2.45 -10.27 -10.38
C GLY A 192 -3.72 -11.10 -10.66
N ILE A 193 -3.80 -12.34 -10.18
CA ILE A 193 -5.01 -13.17 -10.29
C ILE A 193 -5.83 -13.07 -9.01
N GLY A 194 -6.79 -12.16 -9.00
CA GLY A 194 -7.74 -12.02 -7.88
C GLY A 194 -8.84 -13.09 -7.92
N SER A 195 -9.60 -13.23 -6.83
CA SER A 195 -10.64 -14.26 -6.64
C SER A 195 -11.66 -14.35 -7.79
N ARG A 196 -12.07 -13.20 -8.37
CA ARG A 196 -13.02 -13.18 -9.50
C ARG A 196 -12.39 -13.75 -10.78
N THR A 197 -11.13 -13.40 -11.06
CA THR A 197 -10.39 -13.93 -12.22
C THR A 197 -10.12 -15.41 -12.02
N ALA A 198 -9.68 -15.83 -10.85
CA ALA A 198 -9.47 -17.24 -10.51
C ALA A 198 -10.74 -18.07 -10.68
N ALA A 199 -11.90 -17.59 -10.21
CA ALA A 199 -13.18 -18.27 -10.40
C ALA A 199 -13.56 -18.44 -11.89
N ARG A 200 -13.22 -17.46 -12.75
CA ARG A 200 -13.42 -17.57 -14.20
C ARG A 200 -12.45 -18.57 -14.84
N LEU A 201 -11.17 -18.54 -14.46
CA LEU A 201 -10.15 -19.48 -14.91
C LEU A 201 -10.54 -20.93 -14.54
N ASN A 202 -10.96 -21.15 -13.29
CA ASN A 202 -11.38 -22.46 -12.82
C ASN A 202 -12.57 -23.03 -13.63
N ARG A 203 -13.53 -22.21 -14.06
CA ARG A 203 -14.63 -22.65 -14.95
C ARG A 203 -14.16 -23.08 -16.34
N LEU A 204 -12.99 -22.61 -16.76
CA LEU A 204 -12.35 -23.00 -18.02
C LEU A 204 -11.39 -24.20 -17.84
N GLY A 205 -11.38 -24.83 -16.65
CA GLY A 205 -10.49 -25.97 -16.35
C GLY A 205 -9.05 -25.58 -16.05
N ILE A 206 -8.79 -24.28 -15.79
CA ILE A 206 -7.46 -23.76 -15.45
C ILE A 206 -7.40 -23.63 -13.93
N HIS A 207 -6.83 -24.62 -13.26
CA HIS A 207 -6.80 -24.72 -11.79
C HIS A 207 -5.44 -24.43 -11.18
N THR A 208 -4.36 -24.72 -11.90
CA THR A 208 -2.99 -24.54 -11.44
C THR A 208 -2.26 -23.44 -12.20
N VAL A 209 -1.15 -22.98 -11.64
CA VAL A 209 -0.24 -22.06 -12.34
C VAL A 209 0.24 -22.65 -13.66
N TRP A 210 0.46 -23.98 -13.68
CA TRP A 210 0.87 -24.70 -14.89
C TRP A 210 -0.20 -24.68 -15.97
N ASP A 211 -1.47 -24.90 -15.60
CA ASP A 211 -2.56 -24.82 -16.56
C ASP A 211 -2.67 -23.45 -17.20
N LEU A 212 -2.44 -22.38 -16.41
CA LEU A 212 -2.42 -21.00 -16.91
C LEU A 212 -1.20 -20.77 -17.82
N ALA A 213 -0.02 -21.20 -17.43
CA ALA A 213 1.22 -21.01 -18.20
C ALA A 213 1.17 -21.68 -19.58
N LYS A 214 0.41 -22.76 -19.75
CA LYS A 214 0.21 -23.45 -21.02
C LYS A 214 -0.78 -22.78 -21.98
N GLN A 215 -1.50 -21.76 -21.53
CA GLN A 215 -2.47 -21.07 -22.37
C GLN A 215 -1.76 -20.22 -23.43
N GLN A 216 -2.45 -20.00 -24.53
CA GLN A 216 -2.01 -19.05 -25.56
C GLN A 216 -2.31 -17.62 -25.09
N PRO A 217 -1.32 -16.71 -25.06
CA PRO A 217 -1.52 -15.33 -24.58
C PRO A 217 -2.66 -14.60 -25.28
N ASP A 218 -2.76 -14.72 -26.62
CA ASP A 218 -3.79 -14.05 -27.42
C ASP A 218 -5.19 -14.48 -27.01
N ARG A 219 -5.42 -15.81 -26.84
CA ARG A 219 -6.72 -16.34 -26.38
C ARG A 219 -7.08 -15.85 -24.97
N ILE A 220 -6.08 -15.76 -24.11
CA ILE A 220 -6.28 -15.22 -22.75
C ILE A 220 -6.57 -13.73 -22.79
N GLN A 221 -5.94 -12.98 -23.70
CA GLN A 221 -6.22 -11.56 -23.88
C GLN A 221 -7.68 -11.32 -24.30
N ASP A 222 -8.18 -12.09 -25.26
CA ASP A 222 -9.56 -11.99 -25.75
C ASP A 222 -10.60 -12.34 -24.68
N GLN A 223 -10.32 -13.37 -23.88
CA GLN A 223 -11.24 -13.85 -22.84
C GLN A 223 -11.19 -13.03 -21.55
N PHE A 224 -10.06 -12.44 -21.23
CA PHE A 224 -9.84 -11.69 -20.00
C PHE A 224 -9.38 -10.26 -20.26
N ASN A 225 -8.07 -10.04 -20.42
CA ASN A 225 -7.45 -8.77 -20.77
C ASN A 225 -5.92 -8.96 -20.97
N VAL A 226 -5.26 -7.88 -21.42
CA VAL A 226 -3.81 -7.84 -21.66
C VAL A 226 -2.98 -8.12 -20.39
N VAL A 227 -3.47 -7.80 -19.21
CA VAL A 227 -2.73 -8.02 -17.95
C VAL A 227 -2.60 -9.52 -17.68
N VAL A 228 -3.68 -10.29 -17.80
CA VAL A 228 -3.62 -11.76 -17.62
C VAL A 228 -2.79 -12.41 -18.73
N ALA A 229 -2.86 -11.91 -19.97
CA ALA A 229 -2.03 -12.40 -21.08
C ALA A 229 -0.53 -12.18 -20.79
N ARG A 230 -0.14 -10.99 -20.30
CA ARG A 230 1.24 -10.72 -19.85
C ARG A 230 1.66 -11.65 -18.71
N THR A 231 0.76 -11.96 -17.78
CA THR A 231 1.03 -12.95 -16.73
C THR A 231 1.39 -14.32 -17.30
N VAL A 232 0.69 -14.78 -18.34
CA VAL A 232 1.03 -16.04 -19.05
C VAL A 232 2.44 -15.97 -19.64
N MET A 233 2.79 -14.88 -20.31
CA MET A 233 4.13 -14.67 -20.88
C MET A 233 5.21 -14.66 -19.79
N GLU A 234 4.99 -13.93 -18.69
CA GLU A 234 5.89 -13.86 -17.54
C GLU A 234 6.13 -15.24 -16.91
N LEU A 235 5.09 -16.05 -16.75
CA LEU A 235 5.20 -17.42 -16.24
C LEU A 235 6.07 -18.31 -17.15
N ASN A 236 6.10 -18.02 -18.45
CA ASN A 236 6.98 -18.71 -19.41
C ASN A 236 8.40 -18.13 -19.49
N GLY A 237 8.70 -17.10 -18.69
CA GLY A 237 10.03 -16.47 -18.63
C GLY A 237 10.25 -15.36 -19.63
N ILE A 238 9.19 -14.86 -20.26
CA ILE A 238 9.21 -13.70 -21.17
C ILE A 238 8.88 -12.46 -20.35
N ALA A 239 9.87 -11.62 -20.08
CA ALA A 239 9.68 -10.41 -19.30
C ALA A 239 8.77 -9.40 -20.03
N CYS A 240 7.69 -9.00 -19.36
CA CYS A 240 6.73 -8.00 -19.81
C CYS A 240 6.68 -6.79 -18.89
N LEU A 241 7.32 -6.87 -17.72
CA LEU A 241 7.36 -5.86 -16.68
C LEU A 241 8.81 -5.51 -16.38
N GLU A 242 9.19 -4.30 -16.68
CA GLU A 242 10.51 -3.74 -16.34
C GLU A 242 10.57 -3.31 -14.87
N LEU A 243 11.76 -3.09 -14.33
CA LEU A 243 11.95 -2.51 -13.01
C LEU A 243 11.65 -1.01 -13.05
N GLU A 244 10.80 -0.55 -12.15
CA GLU A 244 10.45 0.86 -11.98
C GLU A 244 11.34 1.45 -10.86
N GLU A 245 12.53 1.92 -11.21
CA GLU A 245 13.47 2.55 -10.26
C GLU A 245 12.95 3.87 -9.71
N ILE A 246 12.18 4.60 -10.50
CA ILE A 246 11.57 5.87 -10.13
C ILE A 246 10.05 5.67 -10.10
N THR A 247 9.47 5.90 -8.93
CA THR A 247 8.00 5.85 -8.79
C THR A 247 7.37 6.96 -9.64
N PRO A 248 6.50 6.63 -10.61
CA PRO A 248 5.85 7.63 -11.44
C PRO A 248 4.93 8.52 -10.61
N ASP A 249 4.73 9.74 -11.09
CA ASP A 249 3.81 10.68 -10.48
C ASP A 249 2.39 10.14 -10.42
N LYS A 250 1.73 10.38 -9.29
CA LYS A 250 0.37 9.90 -9.07
C LYS A 250 -0.60 10.58 -10.02
N GLN A 251 -1.33 9.80 -10.80
CA GLN A 251 -2.39 10.27 -11.69
C GLN A 251 -3.70 10.58 -10.95
N GLN A 252 -3.82 10.07 -9.71
CA GLN A 252 -4.95 10.33 -8.83
C GLN A 252 -4.49 10.38 -7.36
N ILE A 253 -5.03 11.32 -6.60
CA ILE A 253 -4.79 11.44 -5.16
C ILE A 253 -6.12 11.29 -4.43
N VAL A 254 -6.23 10.23 -3.62
CA VAL A 254 -7.42 9.99 -2.78
C VAL A 254 -7.07 10.19 -1.31
N CYS A 255 -7.84 11.02 -0.62
CA CYS A 255 -7.81 11.16 0.83
C CYS A 255 -9.18 10.86 1.43
N SER A 256 -9.25 9.79 2.22
CA SER A 256 -10.49 9.35 2.87
C SER A 256 -10.20 8.55 4.13
N ARG A 257 -11.10 8.58 5.10
CA ARG A 257 -11.03 7.74 6.30
C ARG A 257 -12.42 7.28 6.71
N SER A 258 -12.48 6.12 7.35
CA SER A 258 -13.66 5.73 8.12
C SER A 258 -13.58 6.42 9.47
N PHE A 259 -14.71 6.96 9.93
CA PHE A 259 -14.81 7.68 11.18
C PHE A 259 -14.76 6.75 12.39
N SER A 260 -14.34 7.28 13.54
CA SER A 260 -14.35 6.56 14.82
C SER A 260 -15.78 6.32 15.33
N ARG A 261 -16.68 7.25 15.03
CA ARG A 261 -18.14 7.19 15.28
C ARG A 261 -18.92 7.47 14.00
N ARG A 262 -20.20 7.29 14.02
CA ARG A 262 -21.07 7.73 12.90
C ARG A 262 -21.24 9.24 12.93
N LEU A 263 -21.20 9.86 11.76
CA LEU A 263 -21.53 11.28 11.58
C LEU A 263 -22.92 11.40 10.94
N THR A 264 -23.73 12.28 11.49
CA THR A 264 -25.10 12.54 11.03
C THR A 264 -25.26 13.97 10.55
N GLU A 265 -24.45 14.88 11.09
CA GLU A 265 -24.56 16.32 10.86
C GLU A 265 -23.75 16.76 9.63
N TYR A 266 -24.34 17.66 8.85
CA TYR A 266 -23.68 18.26 7.68
C TYR A 266 -22.36 18.94 8.05
N GLN A 267 -22.36 19.69 9.17
CA GLN A 267 -21.20 20.45 9.61
C GLN A 267 -19.99 19.54 9.88
N GLU A 268 -20.20 18.45 10.59
CA GLU A 268 -19.14 17.47 10.90
C GLU A 268 -18.54 16.84 9.65
N LEU A 269 -19.40 16.50 8.66
CA LEU A 269 -18.95 15.96 7.38
C LEU A 269 -18.17 17.00 6.56
N SER A 270 -18.60 18.27 6.59
CA SER A 270 -17.90 19.38 5.93
C SER A 270 -16.51 19.59 6.52
N GLU A 271 -16.37 19.56 7.84
CA GLU A 271 -15.09 19.68 8.55
C GLU A 271 -14.15 18.51 8.23
N ALA A 272 -14.67 17.29 8.27
CA ALA A 272 -13.91 16.10 7.91
C ALA A 272 -13.46 16.14 6.44
N LEU A 273 -14.34 16.55 5.54
CA LEU A 273 -14.03 16.68 4.12
C LEU A 273 -12.96 17.75 3.88
N ALA A 274 -13.07 18.91 4.54
CA ALA A 274 -12.07 19.98 4.46
C ALA A 274 -10.68 19.51 4.95
N ALA A 275 -10.62 18.72 6.02
CA ALA A 275 -9.37 18.10 6.49
C ALA A 275 -8.78 17.14 5.44
N PHE A 276 -9.63 16.35 4.76
CA PHE A 276 -9.15 15.44 3.70
C PHE A 276 -8.72 16.20 2.44
N CYS A 277 -9.42 17.28 2.08
CA CYS A 277 -9.03 18.17 0.98
C CYS A 277 -7.68 18.82 1.26
N SER A 278 -7.46 19.33 2.47
CA SER A 278 -6.17 19.91 2.90
C SER A 278 -5.03 18.91 2.72
N ARG A 279 -5.23 17.67 3.16
CA ARG A 279 -4.23 16.60 3.02
C ARG A 279 -4.02 16.17 1.56
N ALA A 280 -5.06 16.18 0.74
CA ALA A 280 -4.95 15.87 -0.68
C ALA A 280 -4.18 16.95 -1.44
N ALA A 281 -4.49 18.22 -1.15
CA ALA A 281 -3.79 19.37 -1.73
C ALA A 281 -2.30 19.42 -1.33
N GLU A 282 -1.96 19.11 -0.07
CA GLU A 282 -0.57 19.00 0.38
C GLU A 282 0.19 17.94 -0.44
N LYS A 283 -0.40 16.75 -0.65
CA LYS A 283 0.22 15.70 -1.47
C LYS A 283 0.41 16.11 -2.92
N LEU A 284 -0.55 16.87 -3.47
CA LEU A 284 -0.49 17.41 -4.82
C LEU A 284 0.70 18.38 -4.96
N ARG A 285 0.87 19.29 -3.98
CA ARG A 285 2.00 20.23 -3.95
C ARG A 285 3.36 19.56 -3.74
N VAL A 286 3.43 18.51 -2.94
CA VAL A 286 4.68 17.72 -2.78
C VAL A 286 5.14 17.13 -4.12
N GLN A 287 4.20 16.78 -5.00
CA GLN A 287 4.47 16.28 -6.35
C GLN A 287 4.66 17.39 -7.38
N ASN A 288 4.58 18.68 -6.96
CA ASN A 288 4.60 19.85 -7.87
C ASN A 288 3.55 19.76 -8.98
N SER A 289 2.33 19.41 -8.63
CA SER A 289 1.23 19.15 -9.57
C SER A 289 -0.02 19.96 -9.22
N VAL A 290 -0.88 20.14 -10.21
CA VAL A 290 -2.21 20.76 -10.09
C VAL A 290 -3.29 19.76 -10.50
N THR A 291 -4.52 19.94 -10.02
CA THR A 291 -5.67 19.09 -10.36
C THR A 291 -6.71 19.87 -11.14
N GLY A 292 -7.29 19.26 -12.17
CA GLY A 292 -8.39 19.80 -12.96
C GLY A 292 -9.76 19.25 -12.60
N TYR A 293 -9.83 18.23 -11.70
CA TYR A 293 -11.08 17.54 -11.42
C TYR A 293 -11.16 17.04 -9.98
N ILE A 294 -12.26 17.29 -9.32
CA ILE A 294 -12.52 16.91 -7.92
C ILE A 294 -13.73 15.99 -7.87
N THR A 295 -13.60 14.89 -7.18
CA THR A 295 -14.70 14.00 -6.81
C THR A 295 -14.75 13.89 -5.29
N ILE A 296 -15.93 14.05 -4.71
CA ILE A 296 -16.17 13.70 -3.30
C ILE A 296 -17.07 12.47 -3.23
N PHE A 297 -16.96 11.74 -2.15
CA PHE A 297 -17.86 10.62 -1.88
C PHE A 297 -18.12 10.49 -0.39
N LEU A 298 -19.31 9.98 -0.09
CA LEU A 298 -19.71 9.62 1.28
C LEU A 298 -20.53 8.33 1.25
N ARG A 299 -20.45 7.58 2.37
CA ARG A 299 -21.19 6.33 2.50
C ARG A 299 -21.44 5.94 3.95
N THR A 300 -22.52 5.20 4.14
CA THR A 300 -22.86 4.49 5.38
C THR A 300 -22.05 3.20 5.53
N ASN A 301 -22.32 2.40 6.55
CA ASN A 301 -21.68 1.09 6.73
C ASN A 301 -22.37 0.03 5.86
N LEU A 302 -21.81 -0.26 4.71
CA LEU A 302 -22.34 -1.24 3.76
C LEU A 302 -22.43 -2.68 4.30
N PHE A 303 -21.79 -2.97 5.44
CA PHE A 303 -21.81 -4.28 6.08
C PHE A 303 -22.85 -4.41 7.20
N ASN A 304 -23.55 -3.33 7.53
CA ASN A 304 -24.62 -3.36 8.52
C ASN A 304 -26.00 -3.35 7.84
N PRO A 305 -26.67 -4.50 7.69
CA PRO A 305 -27.98 -4.58 7.05
C PRO A 305 -29.11 -3.94 7.86
N LYS A 306 -28.86 -3.60 9.14
CA LYS A 306 -29.86 -3.01 10.04
C LYS A 306 -29.98 -1.49 9.89
N GLU A 307 -29.02 -0.84 9.21
CA GLU A 307 -29.01 0.61 8.97
C GLU A 307 -29.40 0.91 7.52
N PRO A 308 -30.13 2.00 7.25
CA PRO A 308 -30.38 2.46 5.88
C PRO A 308 -29.08 2.66 5.12
N GLN A 309 -29.00 2.09 3.92
CA GLN A 309 -27.79 2.15 3.10
C GLN A 309 -27.80 3.37 2.19
N TYR A 310 -26.70 4.13 2.22
CA TYR A 310 -26.51 5.28 1.36
C TYR A 310 -25.06 5.36 0.90
N GLN A 311 -24.88 5.48 -0.41
CA GLN A 311 -23.57 5.71 -1.02
C GLN A 311 -23.74 6.63 -2.21
N ARG A 312 -23.09 7.80 -2.20
CA ARG A 312 -23.11 8.77 -3.28
C ARG A 312 -21.73 9.39 -3.48
N ALA A 313 -21.49 9.81 -4.71
CA ALA A 313 -20.36 10.62 -5.11
C ALA A 313 -20.85 11.74 -6.03
N ALA A 314 -20.21 12.89 -5.96
CA ALA A 314 -20.38 13.98 -6.89
C ALA A 314 -19.02 14.50 -7.34
N SER A 315 -18.97 15.05 -8.55
CA SER A 315 -17.74 15.46 -9.20
C SER A 315 -17.91 16.81 -9.89
N ALA A 316 -16.83 17.58 -9.92
CA ALA A 316 -16.79 18.84 -10.67
C ALA A 316 -15.46 18.99 -11.41
N ARG A 317 -15.52 19.54 -12.60
CA ARG A 317 -14.35 20.10 -13.29
C ARG A 317 -14.07 21.48 -12.72
N LEU A 318 -12.79 21.79 -12.52
CA LEU A 318 -12.35 23.12 -12.13
C LEU A 318 -12.20 24.00 -13.37
N HIS A 319 -12.48 25.30 -13.24
CA HIS A 319 -12.30 26.27 -14.34
C HIS A 319 -10.82 26.35 -14.72
N ALA A 320 -9.94 26.48 -13.73
CA ALA A 320 -8.51 26.40 -13.87
C ALA A 320 -7.94 25.28 -12.99
N ALA A 321 -6.91 24.59 -13.47
CA ALA A 321 -6.24 23.58 -12.67
C ALA A 321 -5.57 24.24 -11.46
N THR A 322 -5.67 23.67 -10.27
CA THR A 322 -5.20 24.32 -9.04
C THR A 322 -4.60 23.35 -8.04
N GLN A 323 -3.72 23.89 -7.18
CA GLN A 323 -3.21 23.27 -5.96
C GLN A 323 -3.63 24.02 -4.69
N ASP A 324 -4.45 25.08 -4.83
CA ASP A 324 -4.92 25.88 -3.71
C ASP A 324 -5.94 25.12 -2.86
N THR A 325 -5.58 24.89 -1.62
CA THR A 325 -6.42 24.17 -0.66
C THR A 325 -7.77 24.82 -0.45
N ARG A 326 -7.86 26.17 -0.50
CA ARG A 326 -9.10 26.94 -0.28
C ARG A 326 -10.09 26.71 -1.42
N VAL A 327 -9.61 26.74 -2.67
CA VAL A 327 -10.41 26.46 -3.86
C VAL A 327 -10.94 25.03 -3.83
N ILE A 328 -10.05 24.04 -3.53
CA ILE A 328 -10.42 22.64 -3.43
C ILE A 328 -11.50 22.41 -2.36
N ILE A 329 -11.38 23.02 -1.18
CA ILE A 329 -12.38 22.93 -0.10
C ILE A 329 -13.70 23.59 -0.54
N GLY A 330 -13.64 24.76 -1.17
CA GLY A 330 -14.84 25.48 -1.62
C GLY A 330 -15.67 24.65 -2.60
N VAL A 331 -15.02 24.02 -3.58
CA VAL A 331 -15.69 23.12 -4.54
C VAL A 331 -16.19 21.86 -3.86
N ALA A 332 -15.38 21.23 -2.99
CA ALA A 332 -15.77 20.02 -2.27
C ALA A 332 -17.04 20.26 -1.40
N ASN A 333 -17.13 21.40 -0.73
CA ASN A 333 -18.31 21.76 0.09
C ASN A 333 -19.56 22.04 -0.76
N ARG A 334 -19.42 22.61 -1.96
CA ARG A 334 -20.55 22.71 -2.90
C ARG A 334 -21.09 21.34 -3.29
N LEU A 335 -20.19 20.43 -3.67
CA LEU A 335 -20.53 19.05 -4.02
C LEU A 335 -21.15 18.30 -2.82
N LEU A 336 -20.66 18.55 -1.60
CA LEU A 336 -21.22 17.93 -0.40
C LEU A 336 -22.69 18.30 -0.19
N LYS A 337 -23.09 19.57 -0.45
CA LYS A 337 -24.50 20.02 -0.38
C LYS A 337 -25.41 19.24 -1.33
N GLU A 338 -24.90 18.81 -2.48
CA GLU A 338 -25.66 18.05 -3.47
C GLU A 338 -25.92 16.61 -3.03
N VAL A 339 -24.95 15.99 -2.35
CA VAL A 339 -24.99 14.56 -2.01
C VAL A 339 -25.34 14.27 -0.56
N PHE A 340 -25.29 15.25 0.32
CA PHE A 340 -25.70 15.06 1.71
C PHE A 340 -27.22 14.80 1.80
N ARG A 341 -27.60 13.88 2.69
CA ARG A 341 -29.00 13.62 3.05
C ARG A 341 -29.07 13.41 4.56
N GLU A 342 -30.01 14.05 5.19
CA GLU A 342 -30.32 13.84 6.62
C GLU A 342 -30.85 12.43 6.88
N GLY A 343 -30.71 11.96 8.12
CA GLY A 343 -31.23 10.67 8.56
C GLY A 343 -30.34 9.46 8.26
N TYR A 344 -29.14 9.68 7.71
CA TYR A 344 -28.18 8.61 7.47
C TYR A 344 -27.00 8.66 8.44
N ASN A 345 -26.53 7.47 8.87
CA ASN A 345 -25.35 7.28 9.72
C ASN A 345 -24.09 7.11 8.87
N TYR A 346 -23.43 8.19 8.53
CA TYR A 346 -22.25 8.17 7.67
C TYR A 346 -21.03 7.57 8.38
N GLN A 347 -20.41 6.60 7.73
CA GLN A 347 -19.20 5.92 8.25
C GLN A 347 -17.93 6.44 7.59
N LYS A 348 -18.00 6.91 6.37
CA LYS A 348 -16.81 7.30 5.60
C LYS A 348 -17.13 8.42 4.63
N CYS A 349 -16.23 9.40 4.52
CA CYS A 349 -16.18 10.32 3.39
C CYS A 349 -14.76 10.46 2.87
N GLY A 350 -14.61 11.12 1.72
CA GLY A 350 -13.31 11.39 1.14
C GLY A 350 -13.38 12.25 -0.11
N VAL A 351 -12.21 12.70 -0.53
CA VAL A 351 -11.97 13.45 -1.76
C VAL A 351 -10.99 12.68 -2.64
N GLN A 352 -11.22 12.72 -3.93
CA GLN A 352 -10.32 12.27 -4.98
C GLN A 352 -10.01 13.45 -5.90
N LEU A 353 -8.74 13.72 -6.10
CA LEU A 353 -8.22 14.64 -7.09
C LEU A 353 -7.75 13.83 -8.30
N SER A 354 -8.13 14.26 -9.50
CA SER A 354 -7.80 13.62 -10.77
C SER A 354 -7.56 14.65 -11.86
N HIS A 355 -7.23 14.21 -13.07
CA HIS A 355 -6.69 15.09 -14.10
C HIS A 355 -5.51 15.89 -13.55
N ILE A 356 -4.57 15.14 -12.94
CA ILE A 356 -3.36 15.71 -12.35
C ILE A 356 -2.35 15.94 -13.46
N GLN A 357 -1.78 17.14 -13.45
CA GLN A 357 -0.75 17.56 -14.41
C GLN A 357 0.35 18.33 -13.67
N PRO A 358 1.59 18.39 -14.22
CA PRO A 358 2.66 19.19 -13.64
C PRO A 358 2.25 20.66 -13.55
N ALA A 359 2.60 21.31 -12.43
CA ALA A 359 2.31 22.73 -12.20
C ALA A 359 3.09 23.65 -13.16
N THR A 360 4.10 23.11 -13.84
CA THR A 360 4.93 23.86 -14.82
C THR A 360 4.32 23.91 -16.23
N LEU A 361 3.27 23.14 -16.50
CA LEU A 361 2.61 23.23 -17.79
C LEU A 361 1.91 24.57 -17.92
N PRO A 362 2.08 25.28 -19.06
CA PRO A 362 1.36 26.53 -19.31
C PRO A 362 -0.14 26.25 -19.29
N GLU A 363 -0.85 26.96 -18.43
CA GLU A 363 -2.31 26.96 -18.48
C GLU A 363 -2.76 27.71 -19.74
N GLN A 364 -3.70 27.11 -20.47
CA GLN A 364 -4.42 27.83 -21.50
C GLN A 364 -5.33 28.84 -20.78
N MET A 365 -4.90 30.11 -20.76
CA MET A 365 -5.69 31.20 -20.20
C MET A 365 -7.02 31.30 -20.95
N ASP A 366 -8.11 31.31 -20.22
CA ASP A 366 -9.41 31.72 -20.78
C ASP A 366 -9.32 33.24 -21.05
N LEU A 367 -9.73 33.66 -22.25
CA LEU A 367 -9.66 35.08 -22.69
C LEU A 367 -10.45 36.03 -21.75
N PHE A 368 -11.34 35.47 -20.92
CA PHE A 368 -12.20 36.20 -20.00
C PHE A 368 -11.79 36.06 -18.53
N ASP A 369 -10.70 35.34 -18.24
CA ASP A 369 -10.28 35.06 -16.85
C ASP A 369 -9.47 36.23 -16.29
N ARG A 370 -10.12 37.03 -15.43
CA ARG A 370 -9.50 38.15 -14.69
C ARG A 370 -8.63 37.71 -13.51
N GLU A 371 -8.57 36.42 -13.21
CA GLU A 371 -7.95 35.90 -11.98
C GLU A 371 -6.50 35.42 -12.16
N ALA A 372 -5.89 35.56 -13.34
CA ALA A 372 -4.53 35.10 -13.61
C ALA A 372 -3.46 35.68 -12.64
N PHE A 373 -3.67 36.86 -12.08
CA PHE A 373 -2.80 37.44 -11.06
C PHE A 373 -2.96 36.87 -9.68
N ALA A 374 -4.11 36.25 -9.36
CA ALA A 374 -4.38 35.64 -8.05
C ALA A 374 -3.62 34.32 -7.83
N HIS A 375 -3.21 33.65 -8.89
CA HIS A 375 -2.54 32.33 -8.80
C HIS A 375 -1.16 32.43 -8.15
N THR A 376 -0.33 33.42 -8.48
CA THR A 376 1.05 33.56 -7.96
C THR A 376 1.06 33.86 -6.45
N GLU A 377 0.17 34.70 -5.96
CA GLU A 377 0.05 35.01 -4.53
C GLU A 377 -0.50 33.82 -3.74
N SER A 378 -1.43 33.09 -4.33
CA SER A 378 -1.97 31.85 -3.76
C SER A 378 -0.90 30.77 -3.55
N GLU A 379 0.00 30.59 -4.53
CA GLU A 379 1.12 29.64 -4.43
C GLU A 379 2.07 30.00 -3.28
N LYS A 380 2.45 31.28 -3.16
CA LYS A 380 3.31 31.75 -2.06
C LYS A 380 2.70 31.46 -0.70
N LEU A 381 1.38 31.69 -0.55
CA LEU A 381 0.64 31.40 0.67
C LEU A 381 0.66 29.90 0.98
N MET A 382 0.36 29.03 0.00
CA MET A 382 0.35 27.58 0.20
C MET A 382 1.75 27.06 0.55
N GLN A 383 2.80 27.56 -0.09
CA GLN A 383 4.18 27.22 0.23
C GLN A 383 4.59 27.67 1.64
N ALA A 384 4.13 28.84 2.09
CA ALA A 384 4.37 29.32 3.44
C ALA A 384 3.67 28.42 4.49
N MET A 385 2.41 28.06 4.25
CA MET A 385 1.67 27.13 5.09
C MET A 385 2.36 25.76 5.18
N ASP A 386 2.79 25.21 4.05
CA ASP A 386 3.46 23.91 4.01
C ASP A 386 4.81 23.95 4.74
N ARG A 387 5.59 25.04 4.63
CA ARG A 387 6.84 25.22 5.40
C ARG A 387 6.60 25.24 6.91
N ILE A 388 5.58 25.95 7.36
CA ILE A 388 5.23 26.01 8.78
C ILE A 388 4.79 24.62 9.26
N ASN A 389 3.93 23.92 8.51
CA ASN A 389 3.41 22.62 8.87
C ASN A 389 4.47 21.52 8.87
N ARG A 390 5.52 21.62 8.05
CA ARG A 390 6.68 20.71 8.10
C ARG A 390 7.53 20.93 9.35
N ARG A 391 7.66 22.19 9.80
CA ARG A 391 8.48 22.53 10.96
C ARG A 391 7.76 22.32 12.30
N PHE A 392 6.46 22.52 12.31
CA PHE A 392 5.64 22.46 13.52
C PHE A 392 4.51 21.45 13.35
N PRO A 393 4.49 20.33 14.13
CA PRO A 393 3.52 19.23 13.96
C PRO A 393 2.03 19.60 14.14
N LYS A 394 1.68 20.76 14.60
CA LYS A 394 0.32 21.29 14.72
C LYS A 394 0.29 22.76 14.24
N GLY A 395 0.95 23.02 13.13
CA GLY A 395 1.15 24.36 12.61
C GLY A 395 -0.16 25.07 12.24
N ILE A 396 -0.31 25.47 10.97
CA ILE A 396 -1.49 26.18 10.50
C ILE A 396 -2.53 25.17 10.00
N ALA A 397 -3.74 25.25 10.52
CA ALA A 397 -4.92 24.55 9.99
C ALA A 397 -5.88 25.54 9.32
N ILE A 398 -6.59 25.10 8.28
CA ILE A 398 -7.66 25.88 7.68
C ILE A 398 -8.89 25.73 8.58
N ALA A 399 -9.50 26.86 9.00
CA ALA A 399 -10.63 26.89 9.93
C ALA A 399 -11.81 25.99 9.49
N ALA A 400 -12.02 25.85 8.19
CA ALA A 400 -13.05 24.95 7.64
C ALA A 400 -12.89 23.47 8.04
N ALA A 401 -11.70 23.05 8.51
CA ALA A 401 -11.45 21.67 8.97
C ALA A 401 -11.88 21.42 10.42
N GLY A 402 -12.41 22.44 11.11
CA GLY A 402 -12.77 22.37 12.52
C GLY A 402 -11.57 22.24 13.46
N PHE A 403 -11.79 22.54 14.73
CA PHE A 403 -10.77 22.40 15.77
C PHE A 403 -10.92 21.10 16.55
N ASP A 404 -12.15 20.66 16.77
CA ASP A 404 -12.47 19.42 17.45
C ASP A 404 -12.75 18.32 16.42
N GLN A 405 -11.86 17.36 16.32
CA GLN A 405 -11.89 16.29 15.31
C GLN A 405 -12.01 14.92 15.98
N ASP A 406 -12.97 14.76 16.89
CA ASP A 406 -13.28 13.52 17.61
C ASP A 406 -13.72 12.36 16.71
N TRP A 407 -14.11 12.69 15.47
CA TRP A 407 -14.40 11.73 14.40
C TRP A 407 -13.17 11.02 13.85
N ARG A 408 -11.95 11.49 14.17
CA ARG A 408 -10.70 10.87 13.68
C ARG A 408 -10.63 9.40 14.08
N PRO A 409 -10.02 8.57 13.21
CA PRO A 409 -9.79 7.17 13.55
C PRO A 409 -9.03 7.04 14.87
N LYS A 410 -9.50 6.13 15.72
CA LYS A 410 -8.83 5.78 16.97
C LYS A 410 -7.67 4.81 16.72
N ALA A 411 -6.63 4.94 17.54
CA ALA A 411 -5.47 4.05 17.59
C ALA A 411 -5.07 3.91 19.08
N GLU A 412 -5.83 3.06 19.81
CA GLU A 412 -5.72 2.98 21.29
C GLU A 412 -4.57 2.06 21.74
N ARG A 413 -3.98 1.29 20.82
CA ARG A 413 -2.95 0.28 21.07
C ARG A 413 -1.67 0.56 20.29
N ILE A 414 -1.40 1.85 20.01
CA ILE A 414 -0.21 2.25 19.28
C ILE A 414 1.04 2.00 20.13
N SER A 415 2.08 1.42 19.55
CA SER A 415 3.37 1.24 20.21
C SER A 415 4.10 2.57 20.38
N LYS A 416 5.12 2.60 21.20
CA LYS A 416 5.97 3.79 21.37
C LYS A 416 6.63 4.18 20.05
N ARG A 417 6.97 5.46 19.93
CA ARG A 417 7.65 6.05 18.78
C ARG A 417 9.16 5.79 18.80
N TYR A 418 9.55 4.53 18.88
CA TYR A 418 10.91 4.06 19.12
C TYR A 418 11.98 4.66 18.18
N THR A 419 11.62 5.04 16.97
CA THR A 419 12.57 5.55 15.95
C THR A 419 12.33 7.00 15.58
N THR A 420 11.26 7.63 16.08
CA THR A 420 10.86 8.98 15.68
C THR A 420 10.69 9.95 16.87
N ASP A 421 10.88 9.48 18.10
CA ASP A 421 10.84 10.31 19.32
C ASP A 421 11.95 9.87 20.30
N TRP A 422 12.86 10.80 20.60
CA TRP A 422 13.98 10.54 21.50
C TRP A 422 13.55 10.17 22.93
N GLN A 423 12.40 10.66 23.38
CA GLN A 423 11.89 10.39 24.73
C GLN A 423 11.28 8.99 24.86
N GLU A 424 10.95 8.35 23.73
CA GLU A 424 10.32 7.04 23.67
C GLU A 424 11.29 5.91 23.28
N LEU A 425 12.60 6.18 23.25
CA LEU A 425 13.64 5.17 22.99
C LEU A 425 13.56 4.01 23.97
N VAL A 426 13.98 2.83 23.51
CA VAL A 426 14.10 1.65 24.38
C VAL A 426 15.23 1.88 25.41
N VAL A 427 14.87 1.84 26.68
CA VAL A 427 15.85 1.90 27.76
C VAL A 427 16.35 0.49 28.06
N VAL A 428 17.65 0.27 27.87
CA VAL A 428 18.32 -0.98 28.25
C VAL A 428 19.16 -0.75 29.50
N LYS A 429 19.16 -1.74 30.39
CA LYS A 429 20.08 -1.74 31.55
C LYS A 429 21.40 -2.34 31.07
N ALA A 430 22.49 -1.60 31.22
CA ALA A 430 23.84 -2.18 31.12
C ALA A 430 24.10 -2.98 32.40
N ASN A 431 24.19 -4.30 32.29
CA ASN A 431 24.60 -5.17 33.39
C ASN A 431 26.11 -5.40 33.28
#